data_9fbbe073b375a02e3b29dd2d93a74eb7
#
_entry.id   9fbbe073b375a02e3b29dd2d93a74eb7
#
_cell.length_a   1.000
_cell.length_b   1.000
_cell.length_c   1.000
_cell.angle_alpha   90.00
_cell.angle_beta   90.00
_cell.angle_gamma   90.00
#
_symmetry.space_group_name_H-M   'P 1'
#
loop_
_entity.id
_entity.type
_entity.pdbx_description
1 polymer ?
#
loop_
_entity_poly.entity_id
_entity_poly.type
_entity_poly.pdbx_seq_one_letter_code
_entity_poly.pdbx_strand_id
1 'polypeptide(L)'
;MESLLQKDEETVVYRAFDKARLVELLKENESAVVLLDYTLFDFADEDQLLIIAERFNLSQWILISDDLTPQFIRRVVYSSHQFSVVYKDGPLSEVREALSAVNRHTRYLSQRALESIIIQQREEETTSVLTTTEMEIVKAIALGKTTKEIAAERFSSIHTVTTHRKNIFRKLGINTAHELIKYAIRAGLIDPSEFYI
;
A
#
# COMPACT_ATOMS: atom_id res chain seq x y z
N MET A 1 -0.85 9.41 -27.75
CA MET A 1 -1.39 10.06 -26.54
C MET A 1 -1.63 11.55 -26.75
N GLU A 2 -0.68 12.31 -27.29
CA GLU A 2 -0.88 13.75 -27.60
C GLU A 2 -2.08 14.03 -28.50
N SER A 3 -2.36 13.17 -29.50
CA SER A 3 -3.52 13.35 -30.40
C SER A 3 -4.89 13.22 -29.70
N LEU A 4 -4.95 12.72 -28.48
CA LEU A 4 -6.17 12.66 -27.67
C LEU A 4 -6.41 13.95 -26.89
N LEU A 5 -5.35 14.66 -26.54
CA LEU A 5 -5.39 15.91 -25.78
C LEU A 5 -5.61 17.14 -26.67
N GLN A 6 -5.25 17.05 -27.97
CA GLN A 6 -5.33 18.16 -28.90
C GLN A 6 -6.72 18.44 -29.51
N LYS A 7 -7.78 17.74 -29.06
CA LYS A 7 -9.13 17.97 -29.62
C LYS A 7 -9.86 19.20 -29.04
N ASP A 8 -9.41 19.75 -27.92
CA ASP A 8 -9.90 21.00 -27.39
C ASP A 8 -8.89 22.12 -27.70
N GLU A 9 -9.30 23.13 -28.42
CA GLU A 9 -8.45 24.26 -28.89
C GLU A 9 -7.81 25.06 -27.71
N GLU A 10 -8.16 24.81 -26.47
CA GLU A 10 -7.65 25.48 -25.27
C GLU A 10 -6.66 24.66 -24.45
N THR A 11 -6.38 23.39 -24.82
CA THR A 11 -5.49 22.54 -24.01
C THR A 11 -4.02 22.77 -24.37
N VAL A 12 -3.24 23.31 -23.43
CA VAL A 12 -1.80 23.47 -23.57
C VAL A 12 -1.09 22.28 -22.96
N VAL A 13 -0.21 21.62 -23.71
CA VAL A 13 0.53 20.43 -23.27
C VAL A 13 2.00 20.79 -23.08
N TYR A 14 2.49 20.53 -21.87
CA TYR A 14 3.91 20.66 -21.51
C TYR A 14 4.55 19.29 -21.32
N ARG A 15 5.88 19.22 -21.48
CA ARG A 15 6.66 18.02 -21.20
C ARG A 15 7.69 18.27 -20.12
N ALA A 16 7.77 17.36 -19.15
CA ALA A 16 8.82 17.29 -18.16
C ALA A 16 9.54 15.95 -18.27
N PHE A 17 10.86 15.98 -18.29
CA PHE A 17 11.70 14.79 -18.38
C PHE A 17 12.36 14.45 -17.03
N ASP A 18 12.29 15.38 -16.10
CA ASP A 18 12.82 15.26 -14.75
C ASP A 18 11.95 16.00 -13.71
N LYS A 19 12.20 15.72 -12.44
CA LYS A 19 11.49 16.32 -11.30
C LYS A 19 11.62 17.84 -11.23
N ALA A 20 12.78 18.38 -11.58
CA ALA A 20 13.01 19.82 -11.47
C ALA A 20 12.08 20.56 -12.45
N ARG A 21 12.03 20.10 -13.71
CA ARG A 21 11.15 20.68 -14.71
C ARG A 21 9.67 20.47 -14.39
N LEU A 22 9.31 19.30 -13.85
CA LEU A 22 7.94 19.03 -13.39
C LEU A 22 7.50 20.04 -12.31
N VAL A 23 8.35 20.25 -11.30
CA VAL A 23 8.06 21.21 -10.21
C VAL A 23 7.96 22.65 -10.71
N GLU A 24 8.77 23.07 -11.69
CA GLU A 24 8.66 24.39 -12.30
C GLU A 24 7.30 24.56 -13.00
N LEU A 25 6.91 23.59 -13.83
CA LEU A 25 5.63 23.62 -14.54
C LEU A 25 4.43 23.62 -13.58
N LEU A 26 4.51 22.87 -12.48
CA LEU A 26 3.47 22.84 -11.45
C LEU A 26 3.36 24.15 -10.67
N LYS A 27 4.46 24.90 -10.49
CA LYS A 27 4.42 26.25 -9.91
C LYS A 27 3.71 27.26 -10.82
N GLU A 28 3.86 27.12 -12.12
CA GLU A 28 3.22 27.98 -13.11
C GLU A 28 1.75 27.60 -13.35
N ASN A 29 1.40 26.31 -13.11
CA ASN A 29 0.10 25.73 -13.39
C ASN A 29 -0.35 24.83 -12.23
N GLU A 30 -0.78 25.41 -11.12
CA GLU A 30 -1.10 24.67 -9.89
C GLU A 30 -2.24 23.62 -10.03
N SER A 31 -3.18 23.86 -10.96
CA SER A 31 -4.31 22.97 -11.24
C SER A 31 -4.06 22.04 -12.45
N ALA A 32 -2.81 21.86 -12.84
CA ALA A 32 -2.47 21.02 -13.99
C ALA A 32 -2.90 19.56 -13.82
N VAL A 33 -3.22 18.90 -14.94
CA VAL A 33 -3.33 17.45 -15.00
C VAL A 33 -1.98 16.88 -15.40
N VAL A 34 -1.38 16.09 -14.52
CA VAL A 34 -0.10 15.44 -14.76
C VAL A 34 -0.32 14.02 -15.25
N LEU A 35 0.10 13.72 -16.47
CA LEU A 35 0.14 12.37 -17.01
C LEU A 35 1.55 11.81 -16.81
N LEU A 36 1.72 10.86 -15.90
CA LEU A 36 3.01 10.39 -15.43
C LEU A 36 3.23 8.91 -15.74
N ASP A 37 4.30 8.63 -16.49
CA ASP A 37 4.87 7.29 -16.55
C ASP A 37 5.81 7.08 -15.35
N TYR A 38 5.27 6.54 -14.26
CA TYR A 38 6.02 6.41 -13.01
C TYR A 38 7.27 5.55 -13.14
N THR A 39 7.20 4.45 -13.90
CA THR A 39 8.33 3.51 -14.04
C THR A 39 9.50 4.05 -14.86
N LEU A 40 9.25 5.05 -15.71
CA LEU A 40 10.26 5.69 -16.57
C LEU A 40 10.70 7.07 -16.08
N PHE A 41 10.03 7.62 -15.06
CA PHE A 41 10.35 8.94 -14.54
C PHE A 41 11.40 8.87 -13.41
N ASP A 42 12.08 9.99 -13.13
CA ASP A 42 13.23 10.06 -12.20
C ASP A 42 12.84 10.15 -10.72
N PHE A 43 11.71 9.57 -10.31
CA PHE A 43 11.40 9.36 -8.90
C PHE A 43 12.23 8.22 -8.34
N ALA A 44 12.89 8.44 -7.20
CA ALA A 44 13.66 7.39 -6.52
C ALA A 44 12.72 6.39 -5.81
N ASP A 45 11.59 6.87 -5.31
CA ASP A 45 10.59 6.11 -4.58
C ASP A 45 9.22 6.80 -4.63
N GLU A 46 8.21 6.13 -4.14
CA GLU A 46 6.85 6.67 -4.04
C GLU A 46 6.71 7.84 -3.08
N ASP A 47 7.57 7.97 -2.07
CA ASP A 47 7.53 9.09 -1.12
C ASP A 47 7.81 10.41 -1.82
N GLN A 48 8.75 10.43 -2.76
CA GLN A 48 9.04 11.64 -3.54
C GLN A 48 7.83 12.06 -4.40
N LEU A 49 7.11 11.11 -5.00
CA LEU A 49 5.90 11.39 -5.74
C LEU A 49 4.82 11.99 -4.83
N LEU A 50 4.58 11.36 -3.67
CA LEU A 50 3.57 11.79 -2.70
C LEU A 50 3.87 13.19 -2.15
N ILE A 51 5.12 13.49 -1.81
CA ILE A 51 5.55 14.81 -1.33
C ILE A 51 5.28 15.90 -2.38
N ILE A 52 5.57 15.63 -3.66
CA ILE A 52 5.30 16.60 -4.72
C ILE A 52 3.80 16.77 -4.93
N ALA A 53 3.02 15.69 -4.94
CA ALA A 53 1.57 15.77 -5.10
C ALA A 53 0.91 16.51 -3.93
N GLU A 54 1.35 16.29 -2.70
CA GLU A 54 0.87 17.01 -1.51
C GLU A 54 1.17 18.50 -1.58
N ARG A 55 2.37 18.85 -2.04
CA ARG A 55 2.79 20.25 -2.23
C ARG A 55 1.92 20.97 -3.27
N PHE A 56 1.51 20.28 -4.34
CA PHE A 56 0.67 20.79 -5.42
C PHE A 56 -0.72 20.14 -5.34
N ASN A 57 -1.42 20.39 -4.25
CA ASN A 57 -2.68 19.72 -3.90
C ASN A 57 -3.87 20.03 -4.82
N LEU A 58 -3.76 21.03 -5.71
CA LEU A 58 -4.76 21.34 -6.72
C LEU A 58 -4.54 20.54 -8.03
N SER A 59 -3.35 19.97 -8.22
CA SER A 59 -3.03 19.16 -9.41
C SER A 59 -3.73 17.80 -9.34
N GLN A 60 -4.04 17.25 -10.52
CA GLN A 60 -4.58 15.89 -10.66
C GLN A 60 -3.55 15.02 -11.39
N TRP A 61 -3.43 13.77 -11.00
CA TRP A 61 -2.39 12.87 -11.49
C TRP A 61 -2.99 11.63 -12.12
N ILE A 62 -2.57 11.31 -13.33
CA ILE A 62 -2.87 10.06 -14.00
C ILE A 62 -1.57 9.28 -14.11
N LEU A 63 -1.43 8.25 -13.28
CA LEU A 63 -0.31 7.32 -13.36
C LEU A 63 -0.59 6.33 -14.50
N ILE A 64 0.31 6.30 -15.47
CA ILE A 64 0.24 5.39 -16.61
C ILE A 64 1.55 4.63 -16.74
N SER A 65 1.54 3.34 -16.49
CA SER A 65 2.75 2.50 -16.46
C SER A 65 2.43 1.09 -16.95
N ASP A 66 3.48 0.36 -17.34
CA ASP A 66 3.36 -1.05 -17.73
C ASP A 66 3.21 -1.96 -16.51
N ASP A 67 3.97 -1.65 -15.44
CA ASP A 67 4.04 -2.46 -14.24
C ASP A 67 4.04 -1.57 -12.98
N LEU A 68 2.94 -1.64 -12.21
CA LEU A 68 2.81 -0.99 -10.92
C LEU A 68 2.48 -2.07 -9.88
N THR A 69 3.30 -2.16 -8.83
CA THR A 69 3.05 -3.15 -7.78
C THR A 69 1.75 -2.84 -7.02
N PRO A 70 1.02 -3.87 -6.54
CA PRO A 70 -0.20 -3.65 -5.75
C PRO A 70 0.06 -2.78 -4.50
N GLN A 71 1.23 -2.93 -3.86
CA GLN A 71 1.63 -2.10 -2.72
C GLN A 71 1.73 -0.62 -3.10
N PHE A 72 2.40 -0.32 -4.23
CA PHE A 72 2.53 1.04 -4.75
C PHE A 72 1.15 1.66 -5.04
N ILE A 73 0.29 0.94 -5.81
CA ILE A 73 -1.05 1.41 -6.16
C ILE A 73 -1.85 1.72 -4.90
N ARG A 74 -1.87 0.77 -3.95
CA ARG A 74 -2.56 0.94 -2.68
C ARG A 74 -2.05 2.17 -1.95
N ARG A 75 -0.73 2.33 -1.81
CA ARG A 75 -0.13 3.45 -1.10
C ARG A 75 -0.55 4.80 -1.70
N VAL A 76 -0.40 4.99 -3.01
CA VAL A 76 -0.75 6.27 -3.65
C VAL A 76 -2.25 6.56 -3.60
N VAL A 77 -3.10 5.53 -3.82
CA VAL A 77 -4.56 5.66 -3.82
C VAL A 77 -5.13 5.98 -2.43
N TYR A 78 -4.53 5.43 -1.36
CA TYR A 78 -4.95 5.71 0.02
C TYR A 78 -4.36 7.01 0.57
N SER A 79 -3.18 7.43 0.08
CA SER A 79 -2.54 8.66 0.54
C SER A 79 -3.20 9.91 -0.01
N SER A 80 -3.74 9.89 -1.25
CA SER A 80 -4.37 11.06 -1.86
C SER A 80 -5.45 10.68 -2.86
N HIS A 81 -6.48 11.53 -2.96
CA HIS A 81 -7.53 11.44 -4.00
C HIS A 81 -7.10 12.00 -5.37
N GLN A 82 -5.91 12.62 -5.45
CA GLN A 82 -5.40 13.22 -6.68
C GLN A 82 -5.02 12.18 -7.75
N PHE A 83 -4.80 10.90 -7.35
CA PHE A 83 -4.25 9.87 -8.23
C PHE A 83 -5.33 9.05 -8.93
N SER A 84 -5.27 9.04 -10.26
CA SER A 84 -5.90 8.06 -11.15
C SER A 84 -4.84 7.05 -11.60
N VAL A 85 -5.24 5.79 -11.86
CA VAL A 85 -4.31 4.73 -12.27
C VAL A 85 -4.85 4.00 -13.48
N VAL A 86 -4.07 3.97 -14.56
CA VAL A 86 -4.31 3.21 -15.78
C VAL A 86 -3.05 2.47 -16.20
N TYR A 87 -3.19 1.43 -17.03
CA TYR A 87 -2.06 0.68 -17.56
C TYR A 87 -1.84 1.00 -19.04
N LYS A 88 -0.58 0.98 -19.50
CA LYS A 88 -0.23 1.24 -20.91
C LYS A 88 -0.76 0.19 -21.87
N ASP A 89 -0.83 -1.06 -21.44
CA ASP A 89 -1.37 -2.20 -22.19
C ASP A 89 -2.90 -2.29 -22.13
N GLY A 90 -3.54 -1.40 -21.36
CA GLY A 90 -5.00 -1.30 -21.27
C GLY A 90 -5.64 -0.60 -22.50
N PRO A 91 -6.96 -0.70 -22.62
CA PRO A 91 -7.68 -0.08 -23.72
C PRO A 91 -7.60 1.45 -23.62
N LEU A 92 -7.51 2.12 -24.80
CA LEU A 92 -7.45 3.57 -24.89
C LEU A 92 -8.68 4.28 -24.26
N SER A 93 -9.81 3.59 -24.17
CA SER A 93 -11.00 4.08 -23.45
C SER A 93 -10.72 4.38 -21.98
N GLU A 94 -9.90 3.60 -21.28
CA GLU A 94 -9.54 3.86 -19.88
C GLU A 94 -8.77 5.17 -19.71
N VAL A 95 -7.86 5.48 -20.64
CA VAL A 95 -7.15 6.77 -20.63
C VAL A 95 -8.13 7.94 -20.83
N ARG A 96 -9.11 7.78 -21.74
CA ARG A 96 -10.14 8.81 -21.97
C ARG A 96 -11.04 8.99 -20.74
N GLU A 97 -11.41 7.90 -20.09
CA GLU A 97 -12.22 7.93 -18.86
C GLU A 97 -11.44 8.58 -17.72
N ALA A 98 -10.14 8.28 -17.58
CA ALA A 98 -9.27 8.92 -16.60
C ALA A 98 -9.17 10.43 -16.84
N LEU A 99 -8.94 10.87 -18.09
CA LEU A 99 -8.92 12.29 -18.46
C LEU A 99 -10.27 12.96 -18.18
N SER A 100 -11.37 12.31 -18.52
CA SER A 100 -12.72 12.82 -18.22
C SER A 100 -12.99 12.89 -16.71
N ALA A 101 -12.49 11.95 -15.93
CA ALA A 101 -12.64 11.95 -14.47
C ALA A 101 -11.87 13.11 -13.83
N VAL A 102 -10.60 13.30 -14.17
CA VAL A 102 -9.77 14.37 -13.60
C VAL A 102 -10.31 15.76 -13.95
N ASN A 103 -10.88 15.95 -15.14
CA ASN A 103 -11.56 17.20 -15.53
C ASN A 103 -12.81 17.49 -14.67
N ARG A 104 -13.38 16.49 -14.03
CA ARG A 104 -14.48 16.61 -13.08
C ARG A 104 -14.01 16.61 -11.61
N HIS A 105 -12.70 16.72 -11.38
CA HIS A 105 -12.07 16.61 -10.06
C HIS A 105 -12.40 15.31 -9.33
N THR A 106 -12.58 14.21 -10.10
CA THR A 106 -12.74 12.85 -9.59
C THR A 106 -11.57 12.00 -10.05
N ARG A 107 -11.32 10.88 -9.37
CA ARG A 107 -10.28 9.94 -9.77
C ARG A 107 -10.86 8.78 -10.55
N TYR A 108 -10.06 8.18 -11.42
CA TYR A 108 -10.33 6.96 -12.14
C TYR A 108 -9.32 5.87 -11.76
N LEU A 109 -9.80 4.70 -11.47
CA LEU A 109 -8.96 3.52 -11.27
C LEU A 109 -9.39 2.47 -12.29
N SER A 110 -8.46 1.99 -13.12
CA SER A 110 -8.75 0.89 -14.05
C SER A 110 -9.21 -0.36 -13.28
N GLN A 111 -9.97 -1.22 -13.93
CA GLN A 111 -10.43 -2.46 -13.31
C GLN A 111 -9.25 -3.29 -12.76
N ARG A 112 -8.16 -3.40 -13.52
CA ARG A 112 -6.95 -4.10 -13.10
C ARG A 112 -6.32 -3.48 -11.84
N ALA A 113 -6.31 -2.15 -11.70
CA ALA A 113 -5.82 -1.48 -10.51
C ALA A 113 -6.70 -1.75 -9.29
N LEU A 114 -8.02 -1.75 -9.45
CA LEU A 114 -8.97 -2.10 -8.38
C LEU A 114 -8.81 -3.56 -7.94
N GLU A 115 -8.74 -4.49 -8.88
CA GLU A 115 -8.53 -5.92 -8.59
C GLU A 115 -7.23 -6.16 -7.83
N SER A 116 -6.12 -5.51 -8.22
CA SER A 116 -4.84 -5.65 -7.51
C SER A 116 -4.90 -5.14 -6.07
N ILE A 117 -5.63 -4.05 -5.79
CA ILE A 117 -5.85 -3.55 -4.42
C ILE A 117 -6.67 -4.56 -3.60
N ILE A 118 -7.75 -5.11 -4.18
CA ILE A 118 -8.64 -6.07 -3.49
C ILE A 118 -7.92 -7.37 -3.19
N ILE A 119 -7.15 -7.90 -4.13
CA ILE A 119 -6.38 -9.14 -3.95
C ILE A 119 -5.35 -8.94 -2.83
N GLN A 120 -4.60 -7.84 -2.86
CA GLN A 120 -3.63 -7.49 -1.83
C GLN A 120 -4.28 -7.39 -0.45
N GLN A 121 -5.45 -6.75 -0.35
CA GLN A 121 -6.16 -6.62 0.92
C GLN A 121 -6.57 -8.00 1.46
N ARG A 122 -7.06 -8.90 0.63
CA ARG A 122 -7.41 -10.27 1.03
C ARG A 122 -6.18 -11.07 1.47
N GLU A 123 -5.06 -10.93 0.78
CA GLU A 123 -3.81 -11.58 1.15
C GLU A 123 -3.29 -11.08 2.50
N GLU A 124 -3.38 -9.78 2.77
CA GLU A 124 -3.01 -9.20 4.06
C GLU A 124 -3.96 -9.63 5.17
N GLU A 125 -5.26 -9.68 4.94
CA GLU A 125 -6.25 -10.17 5.90
C GLU A 125 -6.01 -11.66 6.21
N THR A 126 -5.71 -12.48 5.21
CA THR A 126 -5.38 -13.91 5.44
C THR A 126 -4.04 -14.10 6.10
N THR A 127 -3.05 -13.24 5.85
CA THR A 127 -1.74 -13.28 6.52
C THR A 127 -1.76 -12.63 7.90
N SER A 128 -2.69 -11.72 8.19
CA SER A 128 -2.86 -11.11 9.52
C SER A 128 -3.57 -12.04 10.52
N VAL A 129 -4.35 -13.02 10.04
CA VAL A 129 -4.98 -14.00 10.93
C VAL A 129 -3.94 -15.03 11.37
N LEU A 130 -3.80 -15.18 12.68
CA LEU A 130 -2.94 -16.20 13.25
C LEU A 130 -3.50 -17.59 12.93
N THR A 131 -2.65 -18.50 12.49
CA THR A 131 -3.01 -19.92 12.37
C THR A 131 -3.27 -20.51 13.75
N THR A 132 -3.95 -21.66 13.81
CA THR A 132 -4.17 -22.36 15.08
C THR A 132 -2.86 -22.61 15.83
N THR A 133 -1.82 -23.03 15.12
CA THR A 133 -0.47 -23.22 15.69
C THR A 133 0.11 -21.91 16.24
N GLU A 134 -0.04 -20.82 15.54
CA GLU A 134 0.44 -19.50 15.99
C GLU A 134 -0.35 -19.00 17.21
N MET A 135 -1.68 -19.21 17.25
CA MET A 135 -2.51 -18.89 18.42
C MET A 135 -2.10 -19.68 19.66
N GLU A 136 -1.80 -20.97 19.54
CA GLU A 136 -1.30 -21.80 20.63
C GLU A 136 0.07 -21.33 21.14
N ILE A 137 0.97 -20.92 20.21
CA ILE A 137 2.26 -20.34 20.57
C ILE A 137 2.08 -18.98 21.27
N VAL A 138 1.17 -18.12 20.79
CA VAL A 138 0.83 -16.86 21.47
C VAL A 138 0.36 -17.11 22.89
N LYS A 139 -0.56 -18.07 23.09
CA LYS A 139 -1.05 -18.46 24.41
C LYS A 139 0.10 -18.92 25.33
N ALA A 140 0.96 -19.79 24.82
CA ALA A 140 2.11 -20.29 25.58
C ALA A 140 3.08 -19.17 25.97
N ILE A 141 3.39 -18.24 25.09
CA ILE A 141 4.24 -17.08 25.38
C ILE A 141 3.57 -16.18 26.42
N ALA A 142 2.27 -15.94 26.28
CA ALA A 142 1.52 -15.10 27.19
C ALA A 142 1.44 -15.69 28.62
N LEU A 143 1.47 -17.03 28.73
CA LEU A 143 1.60 -17.76 29.98
C LEU A 143 3.06 -17.86 30.51
N GLY A 144 3.99 -17.10 29.92
CA GLY A 144 5.37 -17.01 30.42
C GLY A 144 6.32 -18.11 29.93
N LYS A 145 5.88 -19.03 29.05
CA LYS A 145 6.75 -20.11 28.57
C LYS A 145 7.87 -19.59 27.68
N THR A 146 9.05 -20.12 27.88
CA THR A 146 10.24 -19.86 27.07
C THR A 146 10.12 -20.55 25.70
N THR A 147 10.88 -20.08 24.71
CA THR A 147 10.95 -20.71 23.38
C THR A 147 11.37 -22.19 23.46
N LYS A 148 12.25 -22.55 24.43
CA LYS A 148 12.73 -23.92 24.66
C LYS A 148 11.62 -24.83 25.22
N GLU A 149 10.82 -24.33 26.16
CA GLU A 149 9.68 -25.08 26.72
C GLU A 149 8.60 -25.30 25.67
N ILE A 150 8.27 -24.27 24.89
CA ILE A 150 7.31 -24.37 23.79
C ILE A 150 7.77 -25.39 22.74
N ALA A 151 9.07 -25.40 22.41
CA ALA A 151 9.64 -26.35 21.46
C ALA A 151 9.56 -27.80 21.99
N ALA A 152 9.84 -28.01 23.27
CA ALA A 152 9.73 -29.31 23.92
C ALA A 152 8.28 -29.82 23.95
N GLU A 153 7.33 -29.00 24.39
CA GLU A 153 5.89 -29.35 24.44
C GLU A 153 5.31 -29.69 23.08
N ARG A 154 5.78 -29.01 22.03
CA ARG A 154 5.28 -29.21 20.67
C ARG A 154 6.07 -30.23 19.86
N PHE A 155 7.04 -30.90 20.45
CA PHE A 155 7.93 -31.84 19.77
C PHE A 155 8.57 -31.23 18.52
N SER A 156 8.95 -29.96 18.58
CA SER A 156 9.52 -29.19 17.48
C SER A 156 10.88 -28.60 17.82
N SER A 157 11.60 -28.08 16.82
CA SER A 157 12.90 -27.45 17.08
C SER A 157 12.74 -26.02 17.64
N ILE A 158 13.72 -25.57 18.44
CA ILE A 158 13.80 -24.18 18.90
C ILE A 158 13.78 -23.21 17.71
N HIS A 159 14.42 -23.59 16.60
CA HIS A 159 14.45 -22.79 15.37
C HIS A 159 13.05 -22.61 14.79
N THR A 160 12.26 -23.70 14.73
CA THR A 160 10.87 -23.67 14.26
C THR A 160 10.02 -22.71 15.09
N VAL A 161 10.09 -22.80 16.42
CA VAL A 161 9.34 -21.90 17.32
C VAL A 161 9.81 -20.45 17.18
N THR A 162 11.13 -20.23 17.00
CA THR A 162 11.66 -18.88 16.75
C THR A 162 11.12 -18.29 15.46
N THR A 163 10.98 -19.08 14.41
CA THR A 163 10.41 -18.66 13.11
C THR A 163 8.92 -18.31 13.29
N HIS A 164 8.14 -19.14 13.98
CA HIS A 164 6.75 -18.83 14.30
C HIS A 164 6.63 -17.52 15.12
N ARG A 165 7.47 -17.30 16.13
CA ARG A 165 7.48 -16.04 16.89
C ARG A 165 7.71 -14.82 15.99
N LYS A 166 8.70 -14.86 15.10
CA LYS A 166 8.95 -13.77 14.13
C LYS A 166 7.72 -13.49 13.26
N ASN A 167 7.09 -14.55 12.75
CA ASN A 167 5.89 -14.43 11.93
C ASN A 167 4.70 -13.86 12.71
N ILE A 168 4.47 -14.31 13.94
CA ILE A 168 3.43 -13.81 14.85
C ILE A 168 3.63 -12.32 15.09
N PHE A 169 4.84 -11.88 15.46
CA PHE A 169 5.14 -10.48 15.74
C PHE A 169 4.89 -9.61 14.51
N ARG A 170 5.32 -10.07 13.32
CA ARG A 170 5.06 -9.40 12.05
C ARG A 170 3.56 -9.31 11.73
N LYS A 171 2.81 -10.42 11.87
CA LYS A 171 1.37 -10.49 11.59
C LYS A 171 0.55 -9.58 12.50
N LEU A 172 0.95 -9.46 13.76
CA LEU A 172 0.27 -8.63 14.76
C LEU A 172 0.75 -7.18 14.77
N GLY A 173 1.82 -6.84 14.03
CA GLY A 173 2.42 -5.50 14.02
C GLY A 173 2.98 -5.08 15.37
N ILE A 174 3.46 -6.03 16.20
CA ILE A 174 3.97 -5.81 17.56
C ILE A 174 5.47 -6.08 17.64
N ASN A 175 6.16 -5.40 18.56
CA ASN A 175 7.61 -5.49 18.70
C ASN A 175 8.06 -6.05 20.07
N THR A 176 7.16 -6.16 21.04
CA THR A 176 7.49 -6.56 22.40
C THR A 176 6.63 -7.73 22.91
N ALA A 177 7.18 -8.53 23.82
CA ALA A 177 6.42 -9.59 24.49
C ALA A 177 5.24 -9.02 25.31
N HIS A 178 5.39 -7.82 25.87
CA HIS A 178 4.34 -7.15 26.61
C HIS A 178 3.12 -6.80 25.72
N GLU A 179 3.36 -6.34 24.50
CA GLU A 179 2.29 -6.10 23.52
C GLU A 179 1.59 -7.39 23.11
N LEU A 180 2.35 -8.50 22.99
CA LEU A 180 1.79 -9.81 22.70
C LEU A 180 0.87 -10.30 23.84
N ILE A 181 1.25 -10.11 25.10
CA ILE A 181 0.41 -10.43 26.25
C ILE A 181 -0.88 -9.61 26.23
N LYS A 182 -0.79 -8.30 26.00
CA LYS A 182 -1.98 -7.44 25.85
C LYS A 182 -2.90 -7.91 24.72
N TYR A 183 -2.33 -8.33 23.60
CA TYR A 183 -3.10 -8.91 22.51
C TYR A 183 -3.80 -10.20 22.94
N ALA A 184 -3.08 -11.13 23.59
CA ALA A 184 -3.62 -12.42 24.03
C ALA A 184 -4.82 -12.27 24.98
N ILE A 185 -4.75 -11.31 25.92
CA ILE A 185 -5.85 -10.96 26.83
C ILE A 185 -7.04 -10.39 26.05
N ARG A 186 -6.81 -9.41 25.17
CA ARG A 186 -7.88 -8.78 24.36
C ARG A 186 -8.56 -9.75 23.42
N ALA A 187 -7.81 -10.69 22.88
CA ALA A 187 -8.31 -11.73 21.97
C ALA A 187 -8.98 -12.91 22.72
N GLY A 188 -9.03 -12.87 24.07
CA GLY A 188 -9.61 -13.95 24.87
C GLY A 188 -8.83 -15.26 24.81
N LEU A 189 -7.54 -15.21 24.45
CA LEU A 189 -6.67 -16.40 24.39
C LEU A 189 -6.19 -16.84 25.75
N ILE A 190 -6.12 -15.93 26.71
CA ILE A 190 -5.79 -16.19 28.13
C ILE A 190 -6.71 -15.35 29.02
N ASP A 191 -7.01 -15.87 30.22
CA ASP A 191 -7.72 -15.12 31.25
C ASP A 191 -6.73 -14.23 32.01
N PRO A 192 -7.06 -12.97 32.31
CA PRO A 192 -6.20 -12.11 33.17
C PRO A 192 -5.86 -12.72 34.51
N SER A 193 -6.73 -13.58 35.08
CA SER A 193 -6.51 -14.29 36.34
C SER A 193 -5.41 -15.36 36.25
N GLU A 194 -5.12 -15.88 35.07
CA GLU A 194 -4.06 -16.87 34.83
C GLU A 194 -2.65 -16.23 34.86
N PHE A 195 -2.57 -14.91 34.88
CA PHE A 195 -1.30 -14.16 34.84
C PHE A 195 -0.73 -13.81 36.22
N TYR A 196 -1.52 -13.98 37.28
CA TYR A 196 -1.12 -13.69 38.66
C TYR A 196 -0.74 -14.99 39.42
N ILE A 197 0.37 -15.61 39.01
CA ILE A 197 1.03 -16.65 39.81
C ILE A 197 2.51 -16.30 40.00
#